data_c0112e702a6587fda8420ba50537c572
#
_entry.id   c0112e702a6587fda8420ba50537c572
#
_cell.length_a   1.000
_cell.length_b   1.000
_cell.length_c   1.000
_cell.angle_alpha   90.00
_cell.angle_beta   90.00
_cell.angle_gamma   90.00
#
_symmetry.space_group_name_H-M   'P 1'
#
loop_
_entity.id
_entity.type
_entity.pdbx_description
1 polymer ?
#
loop_
_entity_poly.entity_id
_entity_poly.type
_entity_poly.pdbx_seq_one_letter_code
_entity_poly.pdbx_strand_id
1 'polypeptide(L)'
;MGVKLLLLWRDASHERPVSETARLVRAAVVALADVDARQQHPHQPSQQQPLQQQRAQQQPADAAGAAAACETEVSEWAPAAKGAGCELSVVRSWEFPGEVLYAVKSKCMVARADAALQAVLQGDAFVRRLRGRFEGTTHRMGDFTLRVLEARLEAREETSAVVIECTYEPLQAVELATQLLREYTEQLLAALTAKHTGLKGQLLCIHALHASYDLPAEYAAEHLCLQYSQCLGSMVRSSQQAAR
;
A
#
# COMPACT_ATOMS: atom_id res chain seq x y z
N MET A 1 4.20 -14.76 1.86
CA MET A 1 3.96 -13.30 1.73
C MET A 1 3.88 -12.74 3.14
N GLY A 2 4.62 -11.68 3.47
CA GLY A 2 4.59 -11.06 4.80
C GLY A 2 3.24 -10.39 5.09
N VAL A 3 2.95 -10.16 6.37
CA VAL A 3 1.73 -9.46 6.80
C VAL A 3 1.82 -7.98 6.46
N LYS A 4 0.75 -7.42 5.93
CA LYS A 4 0.67 -6.01 5.52
C LYS A 4 -0.35 -5.23 6.34
N LEU A 5 -0.05 -3.97 6.54
CA LEU A 5 -0.94 -2.97 7.11
C LEU A 5 -0.98 -1.75 6.18
N LEU A 6 -2.17 -1.34 5.78
CA LEU A 6 -2.37 -0.09 5.05
C LEU A 6 -2.66 1.04 6.04
N LEU A 7 -1.96 2.14 5.86
CA LEU A 7 -2.03 3.32 6.70
C LEU A 7 -2.43 4.51 5.83
N LEU A 8 -3.61 5.04 6.05
CA LEU A 8 -4.09 6.24 5.37
C LEU A 8 -3.63 7.47 6.15
N TRP A 9 -2.83 8.33 5.52
CA TRP A 9 -2.42 9.60 6.10
C TRP A 9 -3.59 10.59 6.10
N ARG A 10 -3.86 11.16 7.25
CA ARG A 10 -4.80 12.28 7.42
C ARG A 10 -4.04 13.49 7.91
N ASP A 11 -3.95 14.53 7.08
CA ASP A 11 -3.36 15.79 7.49
C ASP A 11 -4.27 16.51 8.49
N ALA A 12 -3.69 16.98 9.59
CA ALA A 12 -4.44 17.67 10.64
C ALA A 12 -4.78 19.13 10.27
N SER A 13 -3.99 19.74 9.36
CA SER A 13 -4.15 21.16 9.03
C SER A 13 -5.15 21.43 7.90
N HIS A 14 -5.43 20.44 7.05
CA HIS A 14 -6.25 20.59 5.81
C HIS A 14 -5.81 21.72 4.85
N GLU A 15 -4.70 22.41 5.16
CA GLU A 15 -4.24 23.59 4.43
C GLU A 15 -3.28 23.24 3.29
N ARG A 16 -2.69 22.05 3.37
CA ARG A 16 -1.65 21.63 2.43
C ARG A 16 -2.23 20.75 1.33
N PRO A 17 -1.79 20.94 0.06
CA PRO A 17 -2.11 20.01 -1.01
C PRO A 17 -1.62 18.59 -0.68
N VAL A 18 -2.45 17.59 -0.97
CA VAL A 18 -2.12 16.17 -0.68
C VAL A 18 -0.84 15.73 -1.40
N SER A 19 -0.59 16.25 -2.60
CA SER A 19 0.63 15.99 -3.37
C SER A 19 1.90 16.49 -2.67
N GLU A 20 1.82 17.62 -1.99
CA GLU A 20 2.94 18.13 -1.17
C GLU A 20 3.16 17.25 0.06
N THR A 21 2.07 16.85 0.73
CA THR A 21 2.14 15.90 1.84
C THR A 21 2.76 14.58 1.38
N ALA A 22 2.38 14.05 0.21
CA ALA A 22 2.97 12.85 -0.37
C ALA A 22 4.49 12.99 -0.57
N ARG A 23 4.92 14.13 -1.11
CA ARG A 23 6.34 14.43 -1.32
C ARG A 23 7.11 14.46 0.00
N LEU A 24 6.57 15.09 1.03
CA LEU A 24 7.22 15.18 2.35
C LEU A 24 7.28 13.83 3.06
N VAL A 25 6.19 13.05 3.04
CA VAL A 25 6.16 11.69 3.60
C VAL A 25 7.19 10.81 2.90
N ARG A 26 7.25 10.85 1.57
CA ARG A 26 8.23 10.09 0.79
C ARG A 26 9.66 10.50 1.14
N ALA A 27 9.96 11.79 1.20
CA ALA A 27 11.28 12.28 1.57
C ALA A 27 11.69 11.84 2.98
N ALA A 28 10.75 11.84 3.93
CA ALA A 28 10.99 11.38 5.29
C ALA A 28 11.27 9.87 5.35
N VAL A 29 10.51 9.05 4.61
CA VAL A 29 10.73 7.59 4.54
C VAL A 29 12.08 7.28 3.91
N VAL A 30 12.46 7.95 2.82
CA VAL A 30 13.80 7.81 2.20
C VAL A 30 14.90 8.12 3.22
N ALA A 31 14.79 9.25 3.94
CA ALA A 31 15.79 9.64 4.92
C ALA A 31 15.90 8.64 6.10
N LEU A 32 14.79 7.97 6.48
CA LEU A 32 14.81 6.92 7.49
C LEU A 32 15.46 5.63 6.96
N ALA A 33 15.13 5.24 5.73
CA ALA A 33 15.74 4.07 5.08
C ALA A 33 17.26 4.22 4.91
N ASP A 34 17.73 5.42 4.54
CA ASP A 34 19.16 5.71 4.43
C ASP A 34 19.90 5.61 5.78
N VAL A 35 19.25 5.98 6.88
CA VAL A 35 19.82 5.84 8.23
C VAL A 35 19.93 4.37 8.61
N ASP A 36 18.87 3.59 8.36
CA ASP A 36 18.86 2.15 8.64
C ASP A 36 19.95 1.41 7.86
N ALA A 37 20.11 1.70 6.56
CA ALA A 37 21.13 1.12 5.71
C ALA A 37 22.56 1.41 6.23
N ARG A 38 22.82 2.60 6.75
CA ARG A 38 24.12 2.96 7.34
C ARG A 38 24.39 2.26 8.67
N GLN A 39 23.35 2.01 9.47
CA GLN A 39 23.51 1.30 10.74
C GLN A 39 23.75 -0.18 10.56
N GLN A 40 23.23 -0.79 9.49
CA GLN A 40 23.46 -2.21 9.18
C GLN A 40 24.87 -2.49 8.64
N HIS A 41 25.61 -1.46 8.17
CA HIS A 41 26.98 -1.58 7.70
C HIS A 41 27.96 -0.66 8.45
N PRO A 42 28.09 -0.77 9.79
CA PRO A 42 29.10 -0.02 10.51
C PRO A 42 30.48 -0.63 10.22
N HIS A 43 31.30 0.09 9.44
CA HIS A 43 32.72 -0.17 9.25
C HIS A 43 33.12 -1.45 8.48
N GLN A 44 33.07 -1.42 7.17
CA GLN A 44 34.19 -2.00 6.41
C GLN A 44 35.25 -0.90 6.26
N PRO A 45 36.38 -0.98 6.99
CA PRO A 45 37.51 -0.11 6.70
C PRO A 45 37.99 -0.44 5.29
N SER A 46 38.19 0.60 4.48
CA SER A 46 38.75 0.51 3.13
C SER A 46 40.10 -0.19 3.16
N GLN A 47 40.11 -1.53 3.14
CA GLN A 47 41.31 -2.28 2.84
C GLN A 47 41.59 -2.09 1.35
N GLN A 48 42.56 -1.24 1.07
CA GLN A 48 43.21 -1.17 -0.22
C GLN A 48 43.77 -2.56 -0.57
N GLN A 49 43.00 -3.33 -1.35
CA GLN A 49 43.51 -4.55 -1.98
C GLN A 49 44.19 -4.19 -3.29
N PRO A 50 45.39 -4.78 -3.58
CA PRO A 50 46.14 -4.48 -4.78
C PRO A 50 45.45 -4.99 -6.02
N LEU A 51 45.47 -4.14 -7.06
CA LEU A 51 44.89 -4.26 -8.39
C LEU A 51 45.44 -5.46 -9.20
N GLN A 52 45.13 -6.71 -8.89
CA GLN A 52 45.55 -7.80 -9.79
C GLN A 52 44.77 -9.11 -9.65
N GLN A 53 43.47 -9.13 -9.36
CA GLN A 53 42.68 -10.38 -9.52
C GLN A 53 41.17 -10.18 -9.63
N GLN A 54 40.71 -9.16 -10.33
CA GLN A 54 39.27 -8.93 -10.56
C GLN A 54 38.86 -9.03 -12.04
N ARG A 55 39.12 -10.18 -12.66
CA ARG A 55 38.60 -10.45 -14.00
C ARG A 55 37.76 -11.72 -14.12
N ALA A 56 37.16 -12.17 -13.03
CA ALA A 56 36.23 -13.30 -13.07
C ALA A 56 35.32 -13.20 -11.83
N GLN A 57 34.30 -12.38 -11.88
CA GLN A 57 33.03 -12.42 -11.13
C GLN A 57 32.41 -11.01 -11.04
N GLN A 58 32.17 -10.41 -12.19
CA GLN A 58 31.21 -9.32 -12.28
C GLN A 58 29.81 -9.94 -12.36
N GLN A 59 29.26 -10.34 -11.20
CA GLN A 59 27.84 -10.17 -10.98
C GLN A 59 27.59 -8.66 -10.90
N PRO A 60 26.63 -8.11 -11.64
CA PRO A 60 26.28 -6.72 -11.48
C PRO A 60 25.80 -6.56 -10.03
N ALA A 61 26.59 -5.85 -9.22
CA ALA A 61 26.12 -5.28 -7.97
C ALA A 61 24.93 -4.38 -8.37
N ASP A 62 23.73 -4.83 -8.02
CA ASP A 62 22.52 -4.10 -8.23
C ASP A 62 22.70 -2.71 -7.66
N ALA A 63 22.70 -1.77 -8.58
CA ALA A 63 22.74 -0.35 -8.31
C ALA A 63 21.71 -0.02 -7.25
N ALA A 64 22.09 0.81 -6.30
CA ALA A 64 21.27 1.40 -5.27
C ALA A 64 19.83 1.59 -5.75
N GLY A 65 18.92 0.78 -5.16
CA GLY A 65 17.56 0.51 -5.57
C GLY A 65 16.86 1.61 -6.36
N ALA A 66 16.79 1.45 -7.64
CA ALA A 66 15.77 2.11 -8.42
C ALA A 66 14.43 1.66 -7.82
N ALA A 67 13.76 2.61 -7.13
CA ALA A 67 12.50 2.35 -6.46
C ALA A 67 11.53 1.76 -7.50
N ALA A 68 11.26 0.47 -7.40
CA ALA A 68 10.37 -0.19 -8.34
C ALA A 68 8.99 0.47 -8.24
N ALA A 69 8.49 0.98 -9.35
CA ALA A 69 7.15 1.54 -9.39
C ALA A 69 6.15 0.41 -9.13
N CYS A 70 5.30 0.60 -8.13
CA CYS A 70 4.23 -0.33 -7.81
C CYS A 70 2.88 0.35 -8.06
N GLU A 71 1.98 -0.36 -8.72
CA GLU A 71 0.65 0.11 -8.99
C GLU A 71 -0.38 -0.91 -8.51
N THR A 72 -1.37 -0.42 -7.78
CA THR A 72 -2.57 -1.20 -7.43
C THR A 72 -3.81 -0.41 -7.84
N GLU A 73 -4.69 -1.05 -8.58
CA GLU A 73 -5.97 -0.49 -8.99
C GLU A 73 -7.10 -1.14 -8.20
N VAL A 74 -8.03 -0.32 -7.72
CA VAL A 74 -9.24 -0.77 -7.05
C VAL A 74 -10.45 -0.16 -7.75
N SER A 75 -11.46 -0.98 -8.04
CA SER A 75 -12.70 -0.50 -8.61
C SER A 75 -13.91 -1.10 -7.90
N GLU A 76 -14.97 -0.29 -7.76
CA GLU A 76 -16.24 -0.73 -7.21
C GLU A 76 -17.28 -0.82 -8.33
N TRP A 77 -18.00 -1.92 -8.37
CA TRP A 77 -19.00 -2.26 -9.36
C TRP A 77 -20.32 -2.58 -8.70
N ALA A 78 -21.41 -2.13 -9.32
CA ALA A 78 -22.75 -2.46 -8.91
C ALA A 78 -23.53 -3.03 -10.11
N PRO A 79 -24.52 -3.88 -9.87
CA PRO A 79 -25.41 -4.34 -10.94
C PRO A 79 -26.06 -3.16 -11.66
N ALA A 80 -26.20 -3.24 -12.99
CA ALA A 80 -26.90 -2.26 -13.78
C ALA A 80 -28.40 -2.21 -13.44
N ALA A 81 -28.98 -3.38 -13.11
CA ALA A 81 -30.38 -3.47 -12.68
C ALA A 81 -30.56 -2.99 -11.24
N LYS A 82 -31.50 -2.06 -11.02
CA LYS A 82 -31.84 -1.57 -9.67
C LYS A 82 -32.39 -2.70 -8.81
N GLY A 83 -31.84 -2.85 -7.58
CA GLY A 83 -32.32 -3.84 -6.59
C GLY A 83 -31.60 -5.18 -6.62
N ALA A 84 -30.72 -5.45 -7.56
CA ALA A 84 -29.85 -6.63 -7.53
C ALA A 84 -28.65 -6.33 -6.62
N GLY A 85 -28.73 -6.74 -5.36
CA GLY A 85 -27.81 -6.35 -4.28
C GLY A 85 -26.46 -7.05 -4.28
N CYS A 86 -25.69 -6.98 -5.38
CA CYS A 86 -24.34 -7.56 -5.43
C CYS A 86 -23.32 -6.49 -5.77
N GLU A 87 -22.83 -5.78 -4.75
CA GLU A 87 -21.68 -4.86 -4.92
C GLU A 87 -20.37 -5.66 -4.91
N LEU A 88 -19.53 -5.36 -5.88
CA LEU A 88 -18.22 -5.97 -6.04
C LEU A 88 -17.13 -4.92 -5.87
N SER A 89 -16.13 -5.23 -5.06
CA SER A 89 -14.85 -4.54 -5.09
C SER A 89 -13.86 -5.41 -5.86
N VAL A 90 -13.18 -4.84 -6.83
CA VAL A 90 -12.20 -5.54 -7.67
C VAL A 90 -10.85 -4.89 -7.47
N VAL A 91 -9.83 -5.69 -7.13
CA VAL A 91 -8.47 -5.23 -6.88
C VAL A 91 -7.51 -5.92 -7.85
N ARG A 92 -6.72 -5.13 -8.54
CA ARG A 92 -5.58 -5.55 -9.36
C ARG A 92 -4.32 -5.05 -8.71
N SER A 93 -3.45 -5.94 -8.32
CA SER A 93 -2.19 -5.59 -7.68
C SER A 93 -1.02 -6.02 -8.54
N TRP A 94 0.01 -5.20 -8.60
CA TRP A 94 1.28 -5.53 -9.21
C TRP A 94 1.91 -6.81 -8.62
N GLU A 95 1.53 -7.20 -7.39
CA GLU A 95 2.01 -8.42 -6.72
C GLU A 95 1.42 -9.70 -7.32
N PHE A 96 0.28 -9.60 -7.98
CA PHE A 96 -0.44 -10.72 -8.58
C PHE A 96 -0.70 -10.43 -10.07
N PRO A 97 0.36 -10.37 -10.90
CA PRO A 97 0.21 -10.08 -12.31
C PRO A 97 -0.61 -11.18 -12.99
N GLY A 98 -1.65 -10.77 -13.72
CA GLY A 98 -2.55 -11.70 -14.42
C GLY A 98 -3.73 -12.20 -13.57
N GLU A 99 -3.75 -11.94 -12.26
CA GLU A 99 -4.87 -12.26 -11.38
C GLU A 99 -5.67 -11.01 -11.01
N VAL A 100 -6.93 -11.23 -10.71
CA VAL A 100 -7.85 -10.22 -10.18
C VAL A 100 -8.45 -10.74 -8.88
N LEU A 101 -8.34 -9.93 -7.84
CA LEU A 101 -8.97 -10.22 -6.56
C LEU A 101 -10.32 -9.52 -6.52
N TYR A 102 -11.36 -10.17 -6.04
CA TYR A 102 -12.65 -9.55 -5.91
C TYR A 102 -13.34 -9.92 -4.59
N ALA A 103 -14.01 -8.93 -4.02
CA ALA A 103 -14.81 -9.08 -2.82
C ALA A 103 -16.29 -8.84 -3.14
N VAL A 104 -17.15 -9.78 -2.76
CA VAL A 104 -18.60 -9.66 -2.85
C VAL A 104 -19.12 -9.24 -1.50
N LYS A 105 -19.44 -7.95 -1.31
CA LYS A 105 -19.81 -7.39 0.00
C LYS A 105 -21.03 -8.06 0.60
N SER A 106 -22.07 -8.30 -0.20
CA SER A 106 -23.32 -8.92 0.25
C SER A 106 -23.18 -10.37 0.71
N LYS A 107 -22.13 -11.06 0.29
CA LYS A 107 -21.85 -12.47 0.63
C LYS A 107 -20.67 -12.63 1.58
N CYS A 108 -20.02 -11.54 1.99
CA CYS A 108 -18.79 -11.53 2.77
C CYS A 108 -17.74 -12.51 2.21
N MET A 109 -17.59 -12.55 0.89
CA MET A 109 -16.74 -13.48 0.18
C MET A 109 -15.61 -12.72 -0.55
N VAL A 110 -14.41 -13.25 -0.47
CA VAL A 110 -13.29 -12.81 -1.30
C VAL A 110 -12.80 -14.00 -2.11
N ALA A 111 -12.46 -13.76 -3.37
CA ALA A 111 -11.91 -14.79 -4.24
C ALA A 111 -10.97 -14.23 -5.27
N ARG A 112 -10.24 -15.11 -5.96
CA ARG A 112 -9.36 -14.81 -7.08
C ARG A 112 -10.01 -15.22 -8.37
N ALA A 113 -9.75 -14.46 -9.42
CA ALA A 113 -10.18 -14.76 -10.77
C ALA A 113 -9.09 -14.41 -11.77
N ASP A 114 -9.21 -14.96 -12.96
CA ASP A 114 -8.43 -14.55 -14.11
C ASP A 114 -8.79 -13.11 -14.55
N ALA A 115 -7.86 -12.45 -15.21
CA ALA A 115 -8.07 -11.10 -15.76
C ALA A 115 -9.27 -11.02 -16.74
N ALA A 116 -9.71 -12.15 -17.31
CA ALA A 116 -10.91 -12.24 -18.14
C ALA A 116 -12.21 -11.85 -17.40
N LEU A 117 -12.24 -11.94 -16.06
CA LEU A 117 -13.37 -11.45 -15.25
C LEU A 117 -13.69 -9.99 -15.57
N GLN A 118 -12.69 -9.18 -15.86
CA GLN A 118 -12.91 -7.76 -16.19
C GLN A 118 -13.73 -7.58 -17.46
N ALA A 119 -13.55 -8.42 -18.47
CA ALA A 119 -14.36 -8.37 -19.69
C ALA A 119 -15.83 -8.68 -19.39
N VAL A 120 -16.08 -9.61 -18.46
CA VAL A 120 -17.44 -9.94 -17.99
C VAL A 120 -18.05 -8.75 -17.24
N LEU A 121 -17.29 -8.08 -16.39
CA LEU A 121 -17.77 -6.90 -15.63
C LEU A 121 -18.00 -5.67 -16.52
N GLN A 122 -17.28 -5.54 -17.61
CA GLN A 122 -17.43 -4.46 -18.59
C GLN A 122 -18.64 -4.64 -19.53
N GLY A 123 -19.32 -5.79 -19.46
CA GLY A 123 -20.59 -6.02 -20.14
C GLY A 123 -21.73 -5.25 -19.48
N ASP A 124 -22.95 -5.38 -20.07
CA ASP A 124 -24.12 -4.61 -19.65
C ASP A 124 -24.67 -4.97 -18.24
N ALA A 125 -24.15 -6.01 -17.62
CA ALA A 125 -24.66 -6.51 -16.33
C ALA A 125 -24.20 -5.67 -15.13
N PHE A 126 -23.05 -4.99 -15.24
CA PHE A 126 -22.47 -4.21 -14.15
C PHE A 126 -22.07 -2.80 -14.60
N VAL A 127 -22.17 -1.86 -13.65
CA VAL A 127 -21.72 -0.47 -13.84
C VAL A 127 -20.61 -0.18 -12.84
N ARG A 128 -19.47 0.32 -13.32
CA ARG A 128 -18.39 0.79 -12.46
C ARG A 128 -18.82 2.10 -11.79
N ARG A 129 -18.80 2.12 -10.47
CA ARG A 129 -19.19 3.26 -9.65
C ARG A 129 -18.00 4.12 -9.23
N LEU A 130 -16.87 3.48 -9.00
CA LEU A 130 -15.70 4.12 -8.45
C LEU A 130 -14.44 3.40 -8.93
N ARG A 131 -13.37 4.14 -9.12
CA ARG A 131 -12.04 3.60 -9.38
C ARG A 131 -11.01 4.45 -8.66
N GLY A 132 -10.06 3.79 -8.01
CA GLY A 132 -8.89 4.38 -7.39
C GLY A 132 -7.62 3.71 -7.88
N ARG A 133 -6.56 4.50 -8.05
CA ARG A 133 -5.20 4.02 -8.35
C ARG A 133 -4.28 4.39 -7.21
N PHE A 134 -3.40 3.47 -6.86
CA PHE A 134 -2.40 3.60 -5.82
C PHE A 134 -1.05 3.35 -6.45
N GLU A 135 -0.27 4.40 -6.61
CA GLU A 135 1.02 4.38 -7.28
C GLU A 135 2.11 4.92 -6.37
N GLY A 136 3.28 4.30 -6.34
CA GLY A 136 4.36 4.82 -5.51
C GLY A 136 5.64 4.02 -5.55
N THR A 137 6.43 4.18 -4.50
CA THR A 137 7.79 3.65 -4.40
C THR A 137 7.94 2.76 -3.18
N THR A 138 8.79 1.75 -3.31
CA THR A 138 9.10 0.77 -2.26
C THR A 138 10.43 1.10 -1.61
N HIS A 139 10.49 1.03 -0.28
CA HIS A 139 11.69 1.24 0.53
C HIS A 139 11.82 0.09 1.54
N ARG A 140 13.00 -0.49 1.63
CA ARG A 140 13.28 -1.55 2.61
C ARG A 140 13.93 -0.96 3.85
N MET A 141 13.47 -1.40 5.03
CA MET A 141 13.98 -0.97 6.33
C MET A 141 14.06 -2.21 7.25
N GLY A 142 15.22 -2.86 7.28
CA GLY A 142 15.39 -4.13 7.97
C GLY A 142 14.43 -5.20 7.49
N ASP A 143 13.62 -5.71 8.41
CA ASP A 143 12.58 -6.71 8.15
C ASP A 143 11.28 -6.12 7.62
N PHE A 144 11.20 -4.80 7.51
CA PHE A 144 10.03 -4.10 7.02
C PHE A 144 10.23 -3.62 5.59
N THR A 145 9.17 -3.68 4.83
CA THR A 145 9.07 -3.03 3.52
C THR A 145 7.98 -1.96 3.59
N LEU A 146 8.37 -0.71 3.33
CA LEU A 146 7.46 0.43 3.27
C LEU A 146 7.21 0.82 1.82
N ARG A 147 5.94 1.04 1.47
CA ARG A 147 5.54 1.64 0.20
C ARG A 147 4.79 2.93 0.46
N VAL A 148 5.27 4.02 -0.10
CA VAL A 148 4.58 5.31 -0.05
C VAL A 148 3.81 5.48 -1.34
N LEU A 149 2.49 5.39 -1.25
CA LEU A 149 1.56 5.38 -2.38
C LEU A 149 0.79 6.70 -2.44
N GLU A 150 0.73 7.28 -3.62
CA GLU A 150 -0.21 8.33 -3.95
C GLU A 150 -1.48 7.67 -4.47
N ALA A 151 -2.59 7.97 -3.82
CA ALA A 151 -3.89 7.44 -4.20
C ALA A 151 -4.68 8.49 -4.96
N ARG A 152 -5.19 8.14 -6.14
CA ARG A 152 -5.99 9.00 -7.02
C ARG A 152 -7.33 8.36 -7.31
N LEU A 153 -8.39 9.17 -7.25
CA LEU A 153 -9.73 8.78 -7.70
C LEU A 153 -9.89 9.14 -9.18
N GLU A 154 -10.48 8.26 -9.98
CA GLU A 154 -10.65 8.46 -11.43
C GLU A 154 -11.35 9.78 -11.79
N ALA A 155 -12.25 10.24 -10.93
CA ALA A 155 -12.94 11.52 -11.12
C ALA A 155 -12.08 12.76 -10.83
N ARG A 156 -10.82 12.59 -10.39
CA ARG A 156 -9.90 13.67 -10.00
C ARG A 156 -8.51 13.36 -10.51
N GLU A 157 -7.92 14.30 -11.24
CA GLU A 157 -6.53 14.20 -11.70
C GLU A 157 -5.53 14.34 -10.56
N GLU A 158 -5.93 15.01 -9.48
CA GLU A 158 -5.08 15.30 -8.33
C GLU A 158 -4.98 14.10 -7.37
N THR A 159 -3.85 14.02 -6.67
CA THR A 159 -3.66 13.06 -5.57
C THR A 159 -4.71 13.30 -4.49
N SER A 160 -5.50 12.27 -4.21
CA SER A 160 -6.62 12.35 -3.27
C SER A 160 -6.24 11.93 -1.85
N ALA A 161 -5.21 11.09 -1.72
CA ALA A 161 -4.70 10.64 -0.42
C ALA A 161 -3.26 10.14 -0.53
N VAL A 162 -2.58 10.07 0.63
CA VAL A 162 -1.31 9.37 0.80
C VAL A 162 -1.56 8.11 1.61
N VAL A 163 -1.08 6.99 1.09
CA VAL A 163 -1.19 5.69 1.76
C VAL A 163 0.21 5.14 1.98
N ILE A 164 0.48 4.66 3.19
CA ILE A 164 1.70 3.94 3.49
C ILE A 164 1.31 2.47 3.67
N GLU A 165 1.85 1.61 2.82
CA GLU A 165 1.77 0.17 3.00
C GLU A 165 3.01 -0.28 3.76
N CYS A 166 2.81 -0.86 4.94
CA CYS A 166 3.85 -1.44 5.76
C CYS A 166 3.74 -2.96 5.72
N THR A 167 4.78 -3.65 5.27
CA THR A 167 4.87 -5.11 5.23
C THR A 167 5.91 -5.59 6.21
N TYR A 168 5.58 -6.58 7.02
CA TYR A 168 6.53 -7.31 7.87
C TYR A 168 6.76 -8.70 7.27
N GLU A 169 7.96 -8.91 6.72
CA GLU A 169 8.28 -10.10 5.93
C GLU A 169 8.40 -11.40 6.75
N PRO A 170 8.95 -11.37 8.01
CA PRO A 170 9.26 -12.61 8.73
C PRO A 170 8.05 -13.40 9.22
N LEU A 171 6.87 -12.77 9.38
CA LEU A 171 5.68 -13.44 9.89
C LEU A 171 4.57 -13.47 8.85
N GLN A 172 3.82 -14.57 8.84
CA GLN A 172 2.62 -14.74 8.03
C GLN A 172 1.33 -14.76 8.87
N ALA A 173 1.45 -15.08 10.17
CA ALA A 173 0.32 -15.08 11.10
C ALA A 173 -0.19 -13.66 11.35
N VAL A 174 -1.43 -13.39 10.95
CA VAL A 174 -2.03 -12.04 10.96
C VAL A 174 -2.11 -11.45 12.36
N GLU A 175 -2.56 -12.23 13.34
CA GLU A 175 -2.72 -11.73 14.72
C GLU A 175 -1.40 -11.29 15.35
N LEU A 176 -0.36 -12.12 15.23
CA LEU A 176 0.95 -11.84 15.81
C LEU A 176 1.63 -10.65 15.15
N ALA A 177 1.57 -10.58 13.83
CA ALA A 177 2.19 -9.48 13.10
C ALA A 177 1.41 -8.15 13.26
N THR A 178 0.10 -8.19 13.46
CA THR A 178 -0.72 -6.97 13.59
C THR A 178 -0.31 -6.13 14.79
N GLN A 179 -0.02 -6.75 15.94
CA GLN A 179 0.44 -6.02 17.12
C GLN A 179 1.79 -5.34 16.85
N LEU A 180 2.75 -6.09 16.31
CA LEU A 180 4.08 -5.59 15.97
C LEU A 180 4.02 -4.46 14.93
N LEU A 181 3.17 -4.60 13.90
CA LEU A 181 2.96 -3.58 12.89
C LEU A 181 2.33 -2.30 13.47
N ARG A 182 1.45 -2.39 14.47
CA ARG A 182 0.92 -1.22 15.18
C ARG A 182 2.00 -0.47 15.93
N GLU A 183 2.80 -1.18 16.73
CA GLU A 183 3.91 -0.57 17.48
C GLU A 183 4.92 0.10 16.53
N TYR A 184 5.28 -0.59 15.43
CA TYR A 184 6.12 -0.01 14.41
C TYR A 184 5.50 1.23 13.74
N THR A 185 4.20 1.22 13.50
CA THR A 185 3.47 2.36 12.92
C THR A 185 3.53 3.60 13.80
N GLU A 186 3.40 3.44 15.12
CA GLU A 186 3.51 4.54 16.08
C GLU A 186 4.93 5.14 16.07
N GLN A 187 5.94 4.27 16.06
CA GLN A 187 7.35 4.70 15.94
C GLN A 187 7.61 5.39 14.60
N LEU A 188 7.08 4.85 13.50
CA LEU A 188 7.19 5.43 12.18
C LEU A 188 6.57 6.84 12.14
N LEU A 189 5.37 7.02 12.68
CA LEU A 189 4.71 8.32 12.75
C LEU A 189 5.54 9.34 13.53
N ALA A 190 6.06 8.94 14.70
CA ALA A 190 6.92 9.78 15.51
C ALA A 190 8.20 10.18 14.74
N ALA A 191 8.84 9.24 14.04
CA ALA A 191 10.02 9.49 13.24
C ALA A 191 9.74 10.41 12.04
N LEU A 192 8.62 10.22 11.33
CA LEU A 192 8.21 11.07 10.20
C LEU A 192 7.98 12.51 10.66
N THR A 193 7.26 12.72 11.77
CA THR A 193 6.98 14.04 12.32
C THR A 193 8.22 14.73 12.89
N ALA A 194 9.15 13.97 13.47
CA ALA A 194 10.43 14.49 13.94
C ALA A 194 11.35 14.95 12.78
N LYS A 195 11.35 14.23 11.67
CA LYS A 195 12.15 14.59 10.48
C LYS A 195 11.63 15.82 9.76
N HIS A 196 10.31 16.01 9.75
CA HIS A 196 9.66 17.13 9.09
C HIS A 196 8.64 17.77 10.02
N THR A 197 9.03 18.84 10.70
CA THR A 197 8.17 19.59 11.63
C THR A 197 6.89 20.15 10.99
N GLY A 198 6.86 20.20 9.66
CA GLY A 198 5.67 20.56 8.88
C GLY A 198 4.68 19.41 8.69
N LEU A 199 5.06 18.14 8.91
CA LEU A 199 4.13 17.02 8.84
C LEU A 199 3.33 16.95 10.14
N LYS A 200 2.05 17.35 10.08
CA LYS A 200 1.10 17.22 11.19
C LYS A 200 -0.05 16.36 10.71
N GLY A 201 -0.13 15.13 11.17
CA GLY A 201 -1.16 14.21 10.71
C GLY A 201 -1.29 12.98 11.59
N GLN A 202 -2.24 12.15 11.22
CA GLN A 202 -2.52 10.87 11.86
C GLN A 202 -2.47 9.76 10.81
N LEU A 203 -2.05 8.58 11.22
CA LEU A 203 -2.14 7.37 10.43
C LEU A 203 -3.40 6.61 10.83
N LEU A 204 -4.36 6.53 9.91
CA LEU A 204 -5.52 5.68 10.08
C LEU A 204 -5.16 4.27 9.59
N CYS A 205 -5.10 3.32 10.51
CA CYS A 205 -4.87 1.93 10.18
C CYS A 205 -6.08 1.32 9.48
N ILE A 206 -5.87 0.74 8.31
CA ILE A 206 -6.88 0.00 7.55
C ILE A 206 -6.67 -1.49 7.83
N HIS A 207 -7.53 -2.06 8.64
CA HIS A 207 -7.49 -3.47 9.00
C HIS A 207 -8.32 -4.31 8.05
N ALA A 208 -7.75 -5.43 7.57
CA ALA A 208 -8.49 -6.42 6.79
C ALA A 208 -9.43 -7.29 7.67
N LEU A 209 -9.39 -7.10 8.98
CA LEU A 209 -10.13 -7.93 9.92
C LEU A 209 -11.61 -7.58 9.90
N HIS A 210 -12.33 -8.23 9.02
CA HIS A 210 -13.76 -8.35 9.14
C HIS A 210 -14.09 -9.74 9.64
N ALA A 211 -14.57 -9.82 10.87
CA ALA A 211 -15.05 -11.09 11.47
C ALA A 211 -16.13 -11.80 10.61
N SER A 212 -16.74 -11.05 9.67
CA SER A 212 -17.73 -11.57 8.75
C SER A 212 -17.15 -12.26 7.51
N TYR A 213 -15.86 -12.06 7.19
CA TYR A 213 -15.19 -12.72 6.08
C TYR A 213 -14.40 -13.91 6.63
N ASP A 214 -14.58 -15.07 6.01
CA ASP A 214 -13.82 -16.29 6.35
C ASP A 214 -12.41 -16.19 5.73
N LEU A 215 -11.56 -15.42 6.39
CA LEU A 215 -10.19 -15.19 5.94
C LEU A 215 -9.24 -16.22 6.56
N PRO A 216 -8.18 -16.63 5.84
CA PRO A 216 -7.12 -17.45 6.40
C PRO A 216 -6.45 -16.80 7.62
N ALA A 217 -5.95 -17.62 8.57
CA ALA A 217 -5.16 -17.13 9.69
C ALA A 217 -3.80 -16.56 9.26
N GLU A 218 -3.28 -17.04 8.13
CA GLU A 218 -2.10 -16.52 7.47
C GLU A 218 -2.47 -15.43 6.45
N TYR A 219 -1.62 -14.41 6.35
CA TYR A 219 -1.86 -13.30 5.43
C TYR A 219 -1.83 -13.79 3.97
N ALA A 220 -2.90 -13.51 3.27
CA ALA A 220 -3.12 -13.92 1.89
C ALA A 220 -3.65 -12.75 1.04
N ALA A 221 -3.75 -12.96 -0.27
CA ALA A 221 -4.24 -11.95 -1.21
C ALA A 221 -5.64 -11.45 -0.88
N GLU A 222 -6.44 -12.28 -0.23
CA GLU A 222 -7.81 -11.97 0.23
C GLU A 222 -7.80 -10.82 1.26
N HIS A 223 -6.80 -10.80 2.16
CA HIS A 223 -6.60 -9.70 3.11
C HIS A 223 -6.25 -8.40 2.39
N LEU A 224 -5.34 -8.46 1.42
CA LEU A 224 -4.95 -7.32 0.60
C LEU A 224 -6.16 -6.74 -0.16
N CYS A 225 -7.00 -7.61 -0.73
CA CYS A 225 -8.22 -7.20 -1.43
C CYS A 225 -9.14 -6.36 -0.51
N LEU A 226 -9.39 -6.83 0.70
CA LEU A 226 -10.24 -6.12 1.66
C LEU A 226 -9.60 -4.82 2.14
N GLN A 227 -8.31 -4.81 2.44
CA GLN A 227 -7.60 -3.62 2.88
C GLN A 227 -7.68 -2.49 1.85
N TYR A 228 -7.37 -2.78 0.58
CA TYR A 228 -7.43 -1.79 -0.48
C TYR A 228 -8.86 -1.33 -0.77
N SER A 229 -9.84 -2.23 -0.73
CA SER A 229 -11.26 -1.89 -0.89
C SER A 229 -11.75 -0.94 0.21
N GLN A 230 -11.35 -1.18 1.45
CA GLN A 230 -11.67 -0.30 2.59
C GLN A 230 -10.96 1.03 2.52
N CYS A 231 -9.69 1.01 2.08
CA CYS A 231 -8.91 2.23 1.89
C CYS A 231 -9.61 3.14 0.89
N LEU A 232 -10.04 2.62 -0.26
CA LEU A 232 -10.80 3.36 -1.26
C LEU A 232 -12.10 3.94 -0.67
N GLY A 233 -12.88 3.14 0.06
CA GLY A 233 -14.09 3.61 0.72
C GLY A 233 -13.84 4.71 1.77
N SER A 234 -12.70 4.64 2.48
CA SER A 234 -12.31 5.65 3.47
C SER A 234 -11.90 6.97 2.80
N MET A 235 -11.21 6.91 1.66
CA MET A 235 -10.86 8.09 0.87
C MET A 235 -12.10 8.84 0.38
N VAL A 236 -13.10 8.11 -0.13
CA VAL A 236 -14.35 8.72 -0.62
C VAL A 236 -15.09 9.43 0.51
N ARG A 237 -15.23 8.79 1.68
CA ARG A 237 -15.86 9.40 2.85
C ARG A 237 -15.14 10.68 3.28
N SER A 238 -13.81 10.66 3.32
CA SER A 238 -13.01 11.85 3.67
C SER A 238 -13.21 13.00 2.67
N SER A 239 -13.25 12.67 1.37
CA SER A 239 -13.49 13.66 0.32
C SER A 239 -14.89 14.29 0.40
N GLN A 240 -15.91 13.53 0.79
CA GLN A 240 -17.27 14.02 0.98
C GLN A 240 -17.41 14.93 2.22
N GLN A 241 -16.65 14.63 3.28
CA GLN A 241 -16.63 15.45 4.49
C GLN A 241 -15.95 16.80 4.25
N ALA A 242 -14.89 16.84 3.46
CA ALA A 242 -14.17 18.07 3.12
C ALA A 242 -14.97 19.00 2.17
N ALA A 243 -15.98 18.49 1.48
CA ALA A 243 -16.83 19.23 0.56
C ALA A 243 -18.10 19.85 1.21
N ARG A 244 -18.33 19.55 2.49
CA ARG A 244 -19.41 20.11 3.32
C ARG A 244 -18.91 21.23 4.21
#